data_14d90ddf7eba1d058d532b96380f498e
#
_entry.id   14d90ddf7eba1d058d532b96380f498e
#
_cell.length_a   1.000
_cell.length_b   1.000
_cell.length_c   1.000
_cell.angle_alpha   90.00
_cell.angle_beta   90.00
_cell.angle_gamma   90.00
#
_symmetry.space_group_name_H-M   'P 1'
#
loop_
_entity.id
_entity.type
_entity.pdbx_description
1 polymer ?
#
loop_
_entity_poly.entity_id
_entity_poly.type
_entity_poly.pdbx_seq_one_letter_code
_entity_poly.pdbx_strand_id
1 'polypeptide(L)'
;MAGTCKRRNEISDGGIGELSLLPLFLDLKGKTALVIGDSQGSRWKAELLRAAGADVKQFDTPSTEECVLSDYSFIVADIADEAEAMKFAEAAKAAGVAFNMVDKPELCQFQFGAIVNRSPVIVSISTSGAAPVLAQTIRQRIESILPESLGAWGMLAKRLRGRITHAIHDSALRRAVWQRFAGLAMSGVQAPNSDECHLIETLLETPSKQRTSITLQIPQERDLMTLKNCRALMNADVVYDCSGEDFVKSLMRREAEYISLDPSQSEEVHADQNRNVVACVSAMLPEAWQRVIDDSALQGYRHLP
;
A
#
# COMPACT_ATOMS: atom_id res chain seq x y z
N MET A 1 1.42 -45.39 3.92
CA MET A 1 0.78 -44.75 2.76
C MET A 1 1.13 -43.27 2.77
N ALA A 2 2.05 -42.88 1.90
CA ALA A 2 2.51 -41.49 1.81
C ALA A 2 1.55 -40.73 0.89
N GLY A 3 0.83 -39.78 1.47
CA GLY A 3 -0.05 -38.85 0.73
C GLY A 3 0.76 -37.86 -0.10
N THR A 4 0.72 -38.02 -1.40
CA THR A 4 1.31 -37.08 -2.37
C THR A 4 0.57 -35.75 -2.30
N CYS A 5 1.22 -34.72 -1.77
CA CYS A 5 0.76 -33.34 -1.85
C CYS A 5 0.81 -32.88 -3.32
N LYS A 6 -0.35 -32.78 -3.96
CA LYS A 6 -0.46 -32.23 -5.32
C LYS A 6 -0.16 -30.74 -5.27
N ARG A 7 0.95 -30.31 -5.88
CA ARG A 7 1.23 -28.89 -6.17
C ARG A 7 0.16 -28.37 -7.15
N ARG A 8 -0.67 -27.44 -6.70
CA ARG A 8 -1.50 -26.63 -7.60
C ARG A 8 -0.60 -25.50 -8.14
N ASN A 9 -0.06 -25.72 -9.33
CA ASN A 9 0.50 -24.66 -10.14
C ASN A 9 -0.53 -24.29 -11.22
N GLU A 10 -1.52 -23.51 -10.88
CA GLU A 10 -2.31 -22.75 -11.84
C GLU A 10 -2.35 -21.32 -11.32
N ILE A 11 -1.48 -20.48 -11.88
CA ILE A 11 -1.53 -19.03 -11.74
C ILE A 11 -2.74 -18.60 -12.58
N SER A 12 -3.85 -18.25 -11.92
CA SER A 12 -5.02 -17.69 -12.57
C SER A 12 -4.66 -16.31 -13.18
N ASP A 13 -5.13 -16.06 -14.39
CA ASP A 13 -5.13 -14.74 -15.05
C ASP A 13 -5.62 -13.67 -14.06
N GLY A 14 -4.73 -12.74 -13.67
CA GLY A 14 -4.98 -11.72 -12.64
C GLY A 14 -4.21 -11.90 -11.33
N GLY A 15 -3.31 -12.89 -11.23
CA GLY A 15 -2.41 -13.10 -10.10
C GLY A 15 -1.33 -12.02 -9.95
N ILE A 16 -0.71 -11.97 -8.77
CA ILE A 16 0.51 -11.18 -8.54
C ILE A 16 1.59 -11.75 -9.45
N GLY A 17 2.19 -10.91 -10.31
CA GLY A 17 3.30 -11.29 -11.18
C GLY A 17 4.54 -11.73 -10.39
N GLU A 18 5.61 -12.10 -11.09
CA GLU A 18 6.88 -12.47 -10.46
C GLU A 18 7.42 -11.31 -9.60
N LEU A 19 7.82 -11.63 -8.38
CA LEU A 19 8.40 -10.69 -7.43
C LEU A 19 9.88 -11.00 -7.25
N SER A 20 10.73 -10.00 -7.35
CA SER A 20 12.16 -10.13 -7.05
C SER A 20 12.40 -10.38 -5.55
N LEU A 21 11.58 -9.82 -4.67
CA LEU A 21 11.59 -9.99 -3.23
C LEU A 21 10.17 -10.00 -2.68
N LEU A 22 9.94 -10.82 -1.64
CA LEU A 22 8.68 -10.80 -0.91
C LEU A 22 8.70 -9.70 0.17
N PRO A 23 7.84 -8.67 0.10
CA PRO A 23 7.73 -7.67 1.16
C PRO A 23 7.04 -8.27 2.39
N LEU A 24 7.66 -8.11 3.56
CA LEU A 24 7.12 -8.56 4.85
C LEU A 24 7.22 -7.45 5.89
N PHE A 25 6.26 -7.42 6.82
CA PHE A 25 6.29 -6.62 8.04
C PHE A 25 6.45 -7.55 9.23
N LEU A 26 7.50 -7.32 10.03
CA LEU A 26 7.88 -8.17 11.15
C LEU A 26 7.55 -7.49 12.48
N ASP A 27 6.94 -8.22 13.41
CA ASP A 27 6.78 -7.78 14.80
C ASP A 27 8.04 -8.15 15.58
N LEU A 28 8.80 -7.12 15.98
CA LEU A 28 10.07 -7.29 16.69
C LEU A 28 9.94 -7.12 18.22
N LYS A 29 8.74 -6.91 18.74
CA LYS A 29 8.56 -6.79 20.21
C LYS A 29 8.99 -8.07 20.91
N GLY A 30 9.88 -7.92 21.90
CA GLY A 30 10.43 -9.05 22.65
C GLY A 30 11.40 -9.93 21.87
N LYS A 31 11.85 -9.46 20.70
CA LYS A 31 12.92 -10.11 19.93
C LYS A 31 14.25 -9.45 20.22
N THR A 32 15.31 -10.24 20.27
CA THR A 32 16.67 -9.74 20.41
C THR A 32 17.34 -9.69 19.05
N ALA A 33 18.00 -8.58 18.74
CA ALA A 33 18.77 -8.41 17.52
C ALA A 33 20.23 -8.12 17.84
N LEU A 34 21.13 -8.72 17.08
CA LEU A 34 22.56 -8.46 17.14
C LEU A 34 22.95 -7.46 16.07
N VAL A 35 23.70 -6.43 16.43
CA VAL A 35 24.31 -5.50 15.47
C VAL A 35 25.81 -5.48 15.71
N ILE A 36 26.59 -5.73 14.67
CA ILE A 36 28.03 -5.69 14.68
C ILE A 36 28.51 -4.53 13.83
N GLY A 37 29.48 -3.77 14.34
CA GLY A 37 30.05 -2.60 13.70
C GLY A 37 29.47 -1.28 14.17
N ASP A 38 30.22 -0.20 13.87
CA ASP A 38 29.94 1.18 14.29
C ASP A 38 29.92 2.16 13.11
N SER A 39 29.69 1.70 11.87
CA SER A 39 29.51 2.56 10.72
C SER A 39 28.18 3.32 10.78
N GLN A 40 28.03 4.33 9.95
CA GLN A 40 26.74 5.03 9.80
C GLN A 40 25.62 4.05 9.39
N GLY A 41 25.95 3.05 8.55
CA GLY A 41 24.99 2.05 8.08
C GLY A 41 24.51 1.13 9.19
N SER A 42 25.44 0.60 10.02
CA SER A 42 25.09 -0.27 11.15
C SER A 42 24.35 0.48 12.24
N ARG A 43 24.73 1.72 12.58
CA ARG A 43 24.00 2.57 13.55
C ARG A 43 22.58 2.84 13.11
N TRP A 44 22.36 3.24 11.85
CA TRP A 44 21.02 3.47 11.31
C TRP A 44 20.14 2.23 11.35
N LYS A 45 20.69 1.06 11.01
CA LYS A 45 19.95 -0.22 11.09
C LYS A 45 19.64 -0.60 12.54
N ALA A 46 20.56 -0.33 13.48
CA ALA A 46 20.29 -0.53 14.91
C ALA A 46 19.15 0.36 15.41
N GLU A 47 19.10 1.63 14.99
CA GLU A 47 18.00 2.55 15.32
C GLU A 47 16.68 2.06 14.76
N LEU A 48 16.64 1.56 13.53
CA LEU A 48 15.43 1.00 12.93
C LEU A 48 14.92 -0.21 13.72
N LEU A 49 15.81 -1.13 14.09
CA LEU A 49 15.45 -2.31 14.88
C LEU A 49 14.91 -1.92 16.26
N ARG A 50 15.52 -0.93 16.93
CA ARG A 50 15.04 -0.38 18.22
C ARG A 50 13.68 0.28 18.05
N ALA A 51 13.50 1.09 17.00
CA ALA A 51 12.23 1.75 16.70
C ALA A 51 11.11 0.75 16.39
N ALA A 52 11.44 -0.43 15.87
CA ALA A 52 10.50 -1.53 15.65
C ALA A 52 10.24 -2.39 16.90
N GLY A 53 10.90 -2.08 18.03
CA GLY A 53 10.67 -2.73 19.33
C GLY A 53 11.61 -3.88 19.67
N ALA A 54 12.70 -4.09 18.91
CA ALA A 54 13.71 -5.07 19.24
C ALA A 54 14.62 -4.62 20.42
N ASP A 55 15.06 -5.57 21.24
CA ASP A 55 16.20 -5.40 22.13
C ASP A 55 17.49 -5.57 21.31
N VAL A 56 18.23 -4.48 21.09
CA VAL A 56 19.41 -4.49 20.22
C VAL A 56 20.67 -4.54 21.04
N LYS A 57 21.43 -5.63 20.88
CA LYS A 57 22.79 -5.79 21.38
C LYS A 57 23.75 -5.34 20.28
N GLN A 58 24.60 -4.37 20.56
CA GLN A 58 25.54 -3.81 19.59
C GLN A 58 26.98 -3.99 20.08
N PHE A 59 27.83 -4.46 19.17
CA PHE A 59 29.27 -4.68 19.41
C PHE A 59 30.05 -4.10 18.23
N ASP A 60 31.26 -3.59 18.50
CA ASP A 60 32.09 -2.96 17.47
C ASP A 60 32.76 -3.97 16.56
N THR A 61 33.09 -5.15 17.10
CA THR A 61 33.78 -6.22 16.39
C THR A 61 33.06 -7.55 16.52
N PRO A 62 33.15 -8.42 15.50
CA PRO A 62 32.55 -9.73 15.57
C PRO A 62 33.35 -10.60 16.57
N SER A 63 32.77 -10.95 17.69
CA SER A 63 33.28 -11.97 18.58
C SER A 63 32.37 -13.19 18.50
N THR A 64 32.73 -14.14 17.63
CA THR A 64 31.99 -15.40 17.50
C THR A 64 32.15 -16.31 18.70
N GLU A 65 33.14 -16.06 19.55
CA GLU A 65 33.41 -16.85 20.75
C GLU A 65 32.55 -16.42 21.95
N GLU A 66 32.10 -15.16 21.97
CA GLU A 66 31.29 -14.60 23.06
C GLU A 66 29.79 -14.53 22.76
N CYS A 67 29.39 -14.68 21.50
CA CYS A 67 27.99 -14.57 21.08
C CYS A 67 27.47 -15.90 20.55
N VAL A 68 26.47 -16.47 21.21
CA VAL A 68 25.72 -17.59 20.67
C VAL A 68 24.71 -17.02 19.67
N LEU A 69 25.01 -17.14 18.37
CA LEU A 69 24.19 -16.51 17.30
C LEU A 69 22.73 -16.94 17.32
N SER A 70 22.43 -18.17 17.74
CA SER A 70 21.06 -18.69 17.86
C SER A 70 20.19 -17.98 18.90
N ASP A 71 20.76 -17.17 19.79
CA ASP A 71 20.01 -16.40 20.80
C ASP A 71 19.37 -15.14 20.19
N TYR A 72 19.73 -14.83 18.96
CA TYR A 72 19.23 -13.65 18.25
C TYR A 72 18.19 -14.04 17.20
N SER A 73 17.19 -13.19 17.04
CA SER A 73 16.17 -13.34 15.98
C SER A 73 16.63 -12.75 14.65
N PHE A 74 17.49 -11.73 14.70
CA PHE A 74 18.03 -11.02 13.54
C PHE A 74 19.48 -10.59 13.82
N ILE A 75 20.29 -10.61 12.78
CA ILE A 75 21.67 -10.15 12.81
C ILE A 75 21.88 -9.11 11.72
N VAL A 76 22.51 -8.00 12.09
CA VAL A 76 23.07 -7.01 11.16
C VAL A 76 24.57 -6.95 11.43
N ALA A 77 25.38 -7.15 10.41
CA ALA A 77 26.84 -7.12 10.58
C ALA A 77 27.46 -6.19 9.52
N ASP A 78 28.40 -5.38 9.98
CA ASP A 78 29.25 -4.54 9.17
C ASP A 78 30.70 -5.00 9.35
N ILE A 79 31.13 -5.87 8.47
CA ILE A 79 32.45 -6.50 8.50
C ILE A 79 33.14 -6.13 7.20
N ALA A 80 34.25 -5.38 7.30
CA ALA A 80 34.97 -4.87 6.15
C ALA A 80 35.67 -5.98 5.37
N ASP A 81 36.37 -6.90 6.08
CA ASP A 81 37.05 -8.02 5.45
C ASP A 81 36.07 -8.99 4.83
N GLU A 82 36.26 -9.34 3.56
CA GLU A 82 35.34 -10.17 2.80
C GLU A 82 35.34 -11.62 3.28
N ALA A 83 36.52 -12.16 3.63
CA ALA A 83 36.65 -13.53 4.11
C ALA A 83 36.03 -13.71 5.50
N GLU A 84 36.16 -12.70 6.37
CA GLU A 84 35.49 -12.68 7.68
C GLU A 84 33.97 -12.53 7.52
N ALA A 85 33.51 -11.64 6.62
CA ALA A 85 32.12 -11.46 6.33
C ALA A 85 31.44 -12.74 5.82
N MET A 86 32.10 -13.47 4.92
CA MET A 86 31.64 -14.78 4.44
C MET A 86 31.54 -15.81 5.55
N LYS A 87 32.61 -15.95 6.37
CA LYS A 87 32.60 -16.88 7.51
C LYS A 87 31.50 -16.58 8.51
N PHE A 88 31.28 -15.29 8.79
CA PHE A 88 30.22 -14.86 9.68
C PHE A 88 28.83 -15.16 9.11
N ALA A 89 28.62 -14.91 7.81
CA ALA A 89 27.38 -15.21 7.11
C ALA A 89 27.07 -16.72 7.13
N GLU A 90 28.09 -17.59 6.93
CA GLU A 90 27.91 -19.02 7.03
C GLU A 90 27.57 -19.47 8.47
N ALA A 91 28.19 -18.89 9.48
CA ALA A 91 27.86 -19.16 10.86
C ALA A 91 26.43 -18.73 11.23
N ALA A 92 26.00 -17.55 10.81
CA ALA A 92 24.63 -17.07 11.01
C ALA A 92 23.60 -17.96 10.31
N LYS A 93 23.90 -18.40 9.08
CA LYS A 93 23.08 -19.34 8.33
C LYS A 93 22.99 -20.70 9.02
N ALA A 94 24.11 -21.22 9.52
CA ALA A 94 24.15 -22.49 10.26
C ALA A 94 23.36 -22.41 11.57
N ALA A 95 23.35 -21.24 12.22
CA ALA A 95 22.53 -20.96 13.40
C ALA A 95 21.05 -20.77 13.10
N GLY A 96 20.64 -20.71 11.83
CA GLY A 96 19.26 -20.52 11.41
C GLY A 96 18.73 -19.09 11.65
N VAL A 97 19.62 -18.11 11.78
CA VAL A 97 19.27 -16.72 12.09
C VAL A 97 19.32 -15.88 10.83
N ALA A 98 18.24 -15.11 10.57
CA ALA A 98 18.19 -14.19 9.44
C ALA A 98 19.20 -13.05 9.62
N PHE A 99 20.01 -12.77 8.60
CA PHE A 99 21.08 -11.79 8.69
C PHE A 99 21.13 -10.85 7.46
N ASN A 100 21.65 -9.65 7.73
CA ASN A 100 21.94 -8.62 6.75
C ASN A 100 23.39 -8.16 6.91
N MET A 101 24.18 -8.26 5.86
CA MET A 101 25.53 -7.74 5.80
C MET A 101 25.50 -6.34 5.19
N VAL A 102 26.08 -5.36 5.88
CA VAL A 102 26.13 -3.97 5.40
C VAL A 102 26.98 -3.91 4.13
N ASP A 103 26.46 -3.26 3.10
CA ASP A 103 27.11 -3.05 1.80
C ASP A 103 27.53 -4.31 1.02
N LYS A 104 27.03 -5.50 1.45
CA LYS A 104 27.26 -6.78 0.76
C LYS A 104 25.92 -7.50 0.49
N PRO A 105 25.13 -7.04 -0.48
CA PRO A 105 23.78 -7.54 -0.73
C PRO A 105 23.72 -9.04 -1.07
N GLU A 106 24.77 -9.58 -1.69
CA GLU A 106 24.90 -11.00 -2.04
C GLU A 106 24.97 -11.93 -0.83
N LEU A 107 25.39 -11.42 0.33
CA LEU A 107 25.42 -12.16 1.60
C LEU A 107 24.13 -11.97 2.42
N CYS A 108 23.19 -11.14 1.99
CA CYS A 108 22.00 -10.79 2.75
C CYS A 108 20.85 -11.78 2.55
N GLN A 109 20.18 -12.19 3.64
CA GLN A 109 18.94 -12.95 3.58
C GLN A 109 17.68 -12.03 3.62
N PHE A 110 17.83 -10.80 4.10
CA PHE A 110 16.80 -9.77 4.05
C PHE A 110 17.42 -8.40 3.79
N GLN A 111 16.59 -7.46 3.36
CA GLN A 111 17.01 -6.09 3.06
C GLN A 111 16.13 -5.09 3.80
N PHE A 112 16.72 -3.94 4.14
CA PHE A 112 15.99 -2.79 4.62
C PHE A 112 15.58 -1.92 3.44
N GLY A 113 14.28 -1.61 3.34
CA GLY A 113 13.76 -0.69 2.33
C GLY A 113 13.88 0.78 2.76
N ALA A 114 13.66 1.69 1.82
CA ALA A 114 13.37 3.08 2.13
C ALA A 114 11.97 3.17 2.76
N ILE A 115 11.84 3.88 3.89
CA ILE A 115 10.63 3.85 4.72
C ILE A 115 9.96 5.21 4.76
N VAL A 116 8.64 5.25 4.55
CA VAL A 116 7.77 6.36 4.95
C VAL A 116 7.04 5.95 6.21
N ASN A 117 7.32 6.63 7.31
CA ASN A 117 6.75 6.32 8.62
C ASN A 117 5.64 7.31 8.98
N ARG A 118 4.42 6.80 9.04
CA ARG A 118 3.23 7.44 9.61
C ARG A 118 2.57 6.45 10.58
N SER A 119 3.37 5.85 11.47
CA SER A 119 2.92 4.73 12.33
C SER A 119 1.54 4.98 12.95
N PRO A 120 0.65 3.99 12.91
CA PRO A 120 0.87 2.60 12.51
C PRO A 120 0.84 2.34 10.99
N VAL A 121 0.73 3.36 10.16
CA VAL A 121 0.80 3.22 8.69
C VAL A 121 2.27 3.33 8.27
N ILE A 122 2.80 2.29 7.65
CA ILE A 122 4.18 2.21 7.19
C ILE A 122 4.18 1.81 5.72
N VAL A 123 5.00 2.51 4.91
CA VAL A 123 5.29 2.13 3.53
C VAL A 123 6.77 1.80 3.43
N SER A 124 7.10 0.64 2.88
CA SER A 124 8.48 0.23 2.63
C SER A 124 8.69 0.03 1.12
N ILE A 125 9.82 0.50 0.61
CA ILE A 125 10.15 0.53 -0.82
C ILE A 125 11.49 -0.16 -0.99
N SER A 126 11.55 -1.19 -1.83
CA SER A 126 12.78 -1.86 -2.22
C SER A 126 12.98 -1.75 -3.74
N THR A 127 14.22 -1.57 -4.14
CA THR A 127 14.68 -1.67 -5.53
C THR A 127 15.62 -2.86 -5.70
N SER A 128 15.59 -3.80 -4.73
CA SER A 128 16.49 -4.97 -4.68
C SER A 128 17.99 -4.58 -4.74
N GLY A 129 18.33 -3.41 -4.18
CA GLY A 129 19.69 -2.88 -4.21
C GLY A 129 20.10 -2.20 -5.53
N ALA A 130 19.29 -2.29 -6.59
CA ALA A 130 19.68 -1.81 -7.91
C ALA A 130 19.79 -0.28 -8.03
N ALA A 131 18.97 0.48 -7.29
CA ALA A 131 18.92 1.95 -7.46
C ALA A 131 18.51 2.66 -6.15
N PRO A 132 19.45 2.92 -5.22
CA PRO A 132 19.13 3.59 -3.95
C PRO A 132 18.51 4.99 -4.14
N VAL A 133 18.98 5.75 -5.13
CA VAL A 133 18.44 7.09 -5.44
C VAL A 133 17.00 7.01 -5.92
N LEU A 134 16.65 6.01 -6.72
CA LEU A 134 15.28 5.78 -7.17
C LEU A 134 14.37 5.47 -5.98
N ALA A 135 14.80 4.58 -5.06
CA ALA A 135 14.05 4.27 -3.85
C ALA A 135 13.80 5.53 -3.00
N GLN A 136 14.80 6.39 -2.86
CA GLN A 136 14.66 7.66 -2.14
C GLN A 136 13.71 8.64 -2.84
N THR A 137 13.78 8.74 -4.17
CA THR A 137 12.87 9.59 -4.95
C THR A 137 11.42 9.13 -4.82
N ILE A 138 11.16 7.81 -4.90
CA ILE A 138 9.84 7.24 -4.69
C ILE A 138 9.36 7.51 -3.25
N ARG A 139 10.23 7.32 -2.25
CA ARG A 139 9.93 7.61 -0.85
C ARG A 139 9.47 9.07 -0.68
N GLN A 140 10.22 10.03 -1.21
CA GLN A 140 9.89 11.46 -1.11
C GLN A 140 8.54 11.78 -1.77
N ARG A 141 8.25 11.21 -2.94
CA ARG A 141 6.96 11.40 -3.61
C ARG A 141 5.80 10.84 -2.77
N ILE A 142 5.96 9.63 -2.22
CA ILE A 142 4.93 9.04 -1.35
C ILE A 142 4.76 9.88 -0.08
N GLU A 143 5.85 10.32 0.53
CA GLU A 143 5.84 11.14 1.75
C GLU A 143 5.11 12.48 1.54
N SER A 144 5.24 13.09 0.35
CA SER A 144 4.58 14.35 0.01
C SER A 144 3.05 14.23 -0.15
N ILE A 145 2.53 13.04 -0.48
CA ILE A 145 1.08 12.81 -0.65
C ILE A 145 0.41 12.24 0.59
N LEU A 146 1.17 11.71 1.55
CA LEU A 146 0.63 11.15 2.78
C LEU A 146 0.59 12.21 3.89
N PRO A 147 -0.61 12.57 4.40
CA PRO A 147 -0.74 13.56 5.46
C PRO A 147 0.04 13.17 6.72
N GLU A 148 0.60 14.14 7.43
CA GLU A 148 1.25 13.91 8.72
C GLU A 148 0.27 13.38 9.78
N SER A 149 -1.01 13.78 9.71
CA SER A 149 -2.08 13.32 10.58
C SER A 149 -2.44 11.83 10.39
N LEU A 150 -1.96 11.18 9.32
CA LEU A 150 -2.34 9.81 8.97
C LEU A 150 -2.04 8.79 10.09
N GLY A 151 -0.97 9.01 10.86
CA GLY A 151 -0.65 8.17 12.02
C GLY A 151 -1.74 8.21 13.10
N ALA A 152 -2.21 9.40 13.46
CA ALA A 152 -3.30 9.56 14.42
C ALA A 152 -4.60 8.90 13.93
N TRP A 153 -4.93 9.03 12.65
CA TRP A 153 -6.05 8.33 12.02
C TRP A 153 -5.89 6.81 12.05
N GLY A 154 -4.68 6.30 11.81
CA GLY A 154 -4.37 4.87 11.90
C GLY A 154 -4.57 4.32 13.32
N MET A 155 -4.14 5.07 14.33
CA MET A 155 -4.38 4.72 15.75
C MET A 155 -5.87 4.72 16.09
N LEU A 156 -6.60 5.72 15.60
CA LEU A 156 -8.04 5.81 15.77
C LEU A 156 -8.76 4.63 15.09
N ALA A 157 -8.38 4.28 13.87
CA ALA A 157 -8.91 3.10 13.17
C ALA A 157 -8.74 1.81 13.99
N LYS A 158 -7.57 1.63 14.60
CA LYS A 158 -7.29 0.47 15.46
C LYS A 158 -8.24 0.40 16.66
N ARG A 159 -8.54 1.55 17.31
CA ARG A 159 -9.49 1.62 18.43
C ARG A 159 -10.93 1.37 17.98
N LEU A 160 -11.33 1.94 16.82
CA LEU A 160 -12.72 1.88 16.33
C LEU A 160 -13.08 0.55 15.69
N ARG A 161 -12.09 -0.23 15.22
CA ARG A 161 -12.33 -1.45 14.43
C ARG A 161 -13.28 -2.43 15.10
N GLY A 162 -13.07 -2.72 16.39
CA GLY A 162 -13.92 -3.65 17.14
C GLY A 162 -15.34 -3.11 17.29
N ARG A 163 -15.50 -1.83 17.64
CA ARG A 163 -16.79 -1.16 17.81
C ARG A 163 -17.60 -1.13 16.53
N ILE A 164 -16.98 -0.75 15.39
CA ILE A 164 -17.64 -0.71 14.08
C ILE A 164 -18.05 -2.11 13.64
N THR A 165 -17.18 -3.12 13.85
CA THR A 165 -17.51 -4.51 13.49
C THR A 165 -18.68 -5.06 14.30
N HIS A 166 -18.78 -4.69 15.58
CA HIS A 166 -19.86 -5.14 16.45
C HIS A 166 -21.18 -4.40 16.18
N ALA A 167 -21.10 -3.09 15.90
CA ALA A 167 -22.29 -2.26 15.68
C ALA A 167 -22.90 -2.43 14.28
N ILE A 168 -22.09 -2.76 13.27
CA ILE A 168 -22.52 -2.83 11.88
C ILE A 168 -22.32 -4.24 11.33
N HIS A 169 -23.42 -5.01 11.27
CA HIS A 169 -23.38 -6.39 10.73
C HIS A 169 -23.35 -6.42 9.21
N ASP A 170 -23.96 -5.44 8.54
CA ASP A 170 -23.94 -5.31 7.09
C ASP A 170 -22.52 -4.99 6.59
N SER A 171 -21.97 -5.87 5.77
CA SER A 171 -20.62 -5.75 5.22
C SER A 171 -20.47 -4.57 4.24
N ALA A 172 -21.51 -4.26 3.47
CA ALA A 172 -21.51 -3.16 2.51
C ALA A 172 -21.52 -1.80 3.24
N LEU A 173 -22.39 -1.67 4.27
CA LEU A 173 -22.42 -0.47 5.11
C LEU A 173 -21.11 -0.28 5.86
N ARG A 174 -20.56 -1.35 6.43
CA ARG A 174 -19.27 -1.32 7.11
C ARG A 174 -18.14 -0.87 6.19
N ARG A 175 -18.13 -1.33 4.94
CA ARG A 175 -17.19 -0.89 3.90
C ARG A 175 -17.35 0.60 3.60
N ALA A 176 -18.57 1.09 3.41
CA ALA A 176 -18.86 2.49 3.16
C ALA A 176 -18.35 3.40 4.30
N VAL A 177 -18.56 3.00 5.54
CA VAL A 177 -18.03 3.70 6.73
C VAL A 177 -16.49 3.79 6.67
N TRP A 178 -15.79 2.68 6.38
CA TRP A 178 -14.35 2.68 6.28
C TRP A 178 -13.81 3.48 5.08
N GLN A 179 -14.52 3.50 3.97
CA GLN A 179 -14.15 4.35 2.82
C GLN A 179 -14.22 5.85 3.18
N ARG A 180 -15.26 6.26 3.89
CA ARG A 180 -15.39 7.65 4.37
C ARG A 180 -14.32 8.00 5.38
N PHE A 181 -14.09 7.10 6.34
CA PHE A 181 -13.00 7.24 7.29
C PHE A 181 -11.66 7.46 6.58
N ALA A 182 -11.35 6.62 5.58
CA ALA A 182 -10.13 6.76 4.79
C ALA A 182 -10.08 8.08 4.02
N GLY A 183 -11.22 8.56 3.49
CA GLY A 183 -11.32 9.86 2.84
C GLY A 183 -10.95 11.01 3.79
N LEU A 184 -11.47 11.00 5.02
CA LEU A 184 -11.11 11.97 6.05
C LEU A 184 -9.62 11.87 6.43
N ALA A 185 -9.11 10.66 6.65
CA ALA A 185 -7.70 10.44 6.98
C ALA A 185 -6.75 10.98 5.91
N MET A 186 -7.14 10.90 4.63
CA MET A 186 -6.34 11.39 3.49
C MET A 186 -6.58 12.87 3.16
N SER A 187 -7.54 13.54 3.78
CA SER A 187 -7.80 14.96 3.52
C SER A 187 -6.84 15.93 4.23
N GLY A 188 -5.97 15.42 5.12
CA GLY A 188 -5.07 16.23 5.92
C GLY A 188 -5.71 16.83 7.20
N VAL A 189 -6.99 16.58 7.43
CA VAL A 189 -7.66 16.99 8.67
C VAL A 189 -7.09 16.22 9.86
N GLN A 190 -6.98 16.88 11.01
CA GLN A 190 -6.52 16.22 12.23
C GLN A 190 -7.53 15.15 12.68
N ALA A 191 -7.04 14.02 13.17
CA ALA A 191 -7.89 13.00 13.76
C ALA A 191 -8.53 13.55 15.04
N PRO A 192 -9.84 13.30 15.29
CA PRO A 192 -10.49 13.75 16.52
C PRO A 192 -9.87 13.07 17.74
N ASN A 193 -9.58 13.86 18.77
CA ASN A 193 -8.89 13.39 19.97
C ASN A 193 -9.83 12.75 21.01
N SER A 194 -11.12 13.11 21.03
CA SER A 194 -11.99 12.78 22.17
C SER A 194 -13.41 12.33 21.82
N ASP A 195 -13.92 12.63 20.64
CA ASP A 195 -15.31 12.34 20.31
C ASP A 195 -15.45 11.22 19.25
N GLU A 196 -15.06 10.01 19.66
CA GLU A 196 -15.18 8.83 18.83
C GLU A 196 -16.64 8.45 18.52
N CYS A 197 -17.57 8.77 19.44
CA CYS A 197 -18.99 8.50 19.25
C CYS A 197 -19.55 9.42 18.16
N HIS A 198 -19.29 10.71 18.25
CA HIS A 198 -19.71 11.68 17.23
C HIS A 198 -19.10 11.39 15.86
N LEU A 199 -17.85 10.95 15.82
CA LEU A 199 -17.24 10.51 14.55
C LEU A 199 -17.97 9.30 13.97
N ILE A 200 -18.29 8.29 14.76
CA ILE A 200 -19.05 7.12 14.30
C ILE A 200 -20.43 7.55 13.81
N GLU A 201 -21.14 8.41 14.55
CA GLU A 201 -22.41 8.98 14.15
C GLU A 201 -22.29 9.73 12.82
N THR A 202 -21.31 10.63 12.70
CA THR A 202 -21.02 11.36 11.44
C THR A 202 -20.69 10.42 10.29
N LEU A 203 -19.99 9.34 10.54
CA LEU A 203 -19.68 8.32 9.51
C LEU A 203 -20.90 7.48 9.14
N LEU A 204 -21.85 7.29 10.08
CA LEU A 204 -23.11 6.59 9.90
C LEU A 204 -24.21 7.50 9.34
N GLU A 205 -24.26 8.76 9.76
CA GLU A 205 -25.20 9.79 9.27
C GLU A 205 -24.99 10.14 7.81
N THR A 206 -24.46 9.24 7.06
CA THR A 206 -24.28 9.47 5.65
C THR A 206 -25.55 9.97 5.03
N PRO A 207 -25.51 11.08 4.29
CA PRO A 207 -26.57 11.35 3.38
C PRO A 207 -26.80 10.05 2.60
N SER A 208 -28.03 9.58 2.70
CA SER A 208 -28.50 8.49 1.88
C SER A 208 -27.87 8.65 0.50
N LYS A 209 -26.94 7.73 0.15
CA LYS A 209 -26.68 7.40 -1.23
C LYS A 209 -26.68 8.55 -2.24
N GLN A 210 -25.96 9.64 -2.04
CA GLN A 210 -25.50 10.40 -3.19
C GLN A 210 -24.41 9.57 -3.87
N ARG A 211 -24.88 8.55 -4.55
CA ARG A 211 -24.07 7.81 -5.49
C ARG A 211 -23.78 8.75 -6.62
N THR A 212 -22.52 8.87 -6.93
CA THR A 212 -22.05 9.82 -7.91
C THR A 212 -21.86 9.09 -9.21
N SER A 213 -22.57 9.51 -10.21
CA SER A 213 -22.18 9.23 -11.58
C SER A 213 -21.28 10.36 -12.05
N ILE A 214 -20.07 10.03 -12.45
CA ILE A 214 -19.03 11.00 -12.79
C ILE A 214 -18.50 10.68 -14.17
N THR A 215 -18.39 11.68 -15.02
CA THR A 215 -17.63 11.57 -16.26
C THR A 215 -16.25 12.16 -16.06
N LEU A 216 -15.23 11.38 -16.40
CA LEU A 216 -13.83 11.79 -16.36
C LEU A 216 -13.28 11.94 -17.76
N GLN A 217 -12.70 13.07 -18.06
CA GLN A 217 -11.88 13.23 -19.23
C GLN A 217 -10.50 12.65 -18.92
N ILE A 218 -10.11 11.62 -19.66
CA ILE A 218 -8.85 10.91 -19.48
C ILE A 218 -7.81 11.53 -20.42
N PRO A 219 -6.69 12.06 -19.88
CA PRO A 219 -5.60 12.56 -20.71
C PRO A 219 -4.85 11.39 -21.36
N GLN A 220 -4.17 11.64 -22.46
CA GLN A 220 -3.31 10.62 -23.12
C GLN A 220 -2.11 10.22 -22.24
N GLU A 221 -1.60 11.16 -21.44
CA GLU A 221 -0.51 10.91 -20.53
C GLU A 221 -1.01 10.71 -19.10
N ARG A 222 -0.62 9.60 -18.50
CA ARG A 222 -0.99 9.26 -17.11
C ARG A 222 -0.63 10.36 -16.10
N ASP A 223 0.51 11.03 -16.30
CA ASP A 223 1.04 12.05 -15.40
C ASP A 223 0.17 13.33 -15.36
N LEU A 224 -0.71 13.51 -16.34
CA LEU A 224 -1.68 14.62 -16.39
C LEU A 224 -2.97 14.30 -15.62
N MET A 225 -3.13 13.09 -15.09
CA MET A 225 -4.27 12.74 -14.24
C MET A 225 -4.25 13.52 -12.94
N THR A 226 -5.35 14.21 -12.64
CA THR A 226 -5.47 14.87 -11.35
C THR A 226 -5.71 13.88 -10.22
N LEU A 227 -5.28 14.22 -8.99
CA LEU A 227 -5.59 13.40 -7.80
C LEU A 227 -7.09 13.21 -7.60
N LYS A 228 -7.92 14.17 -8.03
CA LYS A 228 -9.37 14.10 -7.98
C LYS A 228 -9.90 13.00 -8.90
N ASN A 229 -9.39 12.92 -10.13
CA ASN A 229 -9.74 11.90 -11.10
C ASN A 229 -9.31 10.51 -10.64
N CYS A 230 -8.08 10.39 -10.12
CA CYS A 230 -7.60 9.14 -9.53
C CYS A 230 -8.50 8.67 -8.37
N ARG A 231 -8.91 9.57 -7.47
CA ARG A 231 -9.83 9.25 -6.36
C ARG A 231 -11.21 8.80 -6.85
N ALA A 232 -11.72 9.40 -7.91
CA ALA A 232 -12.98 8.99 -8.49
C ALA A 232 -12.92 7.55 -9.01
N LEU A 233 -11.87 7.18 -9.76
CA LEU A 233 -11.63 5.81 -10.22
C LEU A 233 -11.43 4.83 -9.05
N MET A 234 -10.66 5.20 -8.04
CA MET A 234 -10.44 4.37 -6.84
C MET A 234 -11.72 4.10 -6.06
N ASN A 235 -12.73 4.98 -6.12
CA ASN A 235 -14.00 4.85 -5.41
C ASN A 235 -15.14 4.31 -6.29
N ALA A 236 -14.90 4.10 -7.58
CA ALA A 236 -15.91 3.57 -8.49
C ALA A 236 -16.30 2.13 -8.13
N ASP A 237 -17.58 1.82 -8.29
CA ASP A 237 -18.09 0.46 -8.28
C ASP A 237 -18.15 -0.12 -9.70
N VAL A 238 -18.37 0.75 -10.68
CA VAL A 238 -18.38 0.44 -12.12
C VAL A 238 -17.58 1.51 -12.86
N VAL A 239 -16.73 1.09 -13.75
CA VAL A 239 -15.99 1.96 -14.67
C VAL A 239 -16.34 1.58 -16.09
N TYR A 240 -16.99 2.51 -16.81
CA TYR A 240 -17.18 2.43 -18.25
C TYR A 240 -16.03 3.17 -18.91
N ASP A 241 -15.23 2.47 -19.70
CA ASP A 241 -14.05 3.05 -20.33
C ASP A 241 -14.15 3.05 -21.84
N CYS A 242 -14.26 4.24 -22.42
CA CYS A 242 -14.14 4.52 -23.84
C CYS A 242 -12.90 5.39 -24.16
N SER A 243 -12.00 5.58 -23.21
CA SER A 243 -10.76 6.33 -23.45
C SER A 243 -9.73 5.54 -24.26
N GLY A 244 -9.75 4.21 -24.12
CA GLY A 244 -8.76 3.33 -24.73
C GLY A 244 -7.39 3.33 -24.05
N GLU A 245 -7.29 3.96 -22.86
CA GLU A 245 -6.03 4.11 -22.14
C GLU A 245 -5.82 2.98 -21.12
N ASP A 246 -4.82 2.15 -21.34
CA ASP A 246 -4.53 0.96 -20.50
C ASP A 246 -4.32 1.28 -19.02
N PHE A 247 -3.84 2.48 -18.69
CA PHE A 247 -3.59 2.84 -17.31
C PHE A 247 -4.86 3.05 -16.46
N VAL A 248 -6.04 3.22 -17.06
CA VAL A 248 -7.32 3.38 -16.34
C VAL A 248 -7.56 2.18 -15.43
N LYS A 249 -7.36 0.96 -15.94
CA LYS A 249 -7.47 -0.27 -15.16
C LYS A 249 -6.55 -0.30 -13.94
N SER A 250 -5.35 0.27 -14.07
CA SER A 250 -4.37 0.29 -12.98
C SER A 250 -4.73 1.26 -11.85
N LEU A 251 -5.61 2.23 -12.12
CA LEU A 251 -6.05 3.25 -11.15
C LEU A 251 -7.37 2.89 -10.45
N MET A 252 -8.13 1.94 -10.97
CA MET A 252 -9.37 1.50 -10.33
C MET A 252 -9.09 0.44 -9.25
N ARG A 253 -10.06 0.24 -8.35
CA ARG A 253 -9.97 -0.85 -7.36
C ARG A 253 -10.20 -2.22 -8.02
N ARG A 254 -9.60 -3.28 -7.46
CA ARG A 254 -9.67 -4.64 -8.03
C ARG A 254 -11.09 -5.22 -8.11
N GLU A 255 -11.95 -4.82 -7.18
CA GLU A 255 -13.33 -5.31 -7.08
C GLU A 255 -14.32 -4.48 -7.91
N ALA A 256 -13.88 -3.41 -8.58
CA ALA A 256 -14.73 -2.63 -9.45
C ALA A 256 -14.97 -3.39 -10.77
N GLU A 257 -16.19 -3.31 -11.25
CA GLU A 257 -16.53 -3.83 -12.56
C GLU A 257 -15.95 -2.90 -13.64
N TYR A 258 -15.24 -3.46 -14.59
CA TYR A 258 -14.68 -2.74 -15.71
C TYR A 258 -15.37 -3.14 -17.01
N ILE A 259 -15.92 -2.16 -17.71
CA ILE A 259 -16.63 -2.34 -18.97
C ILE A 259 -15.93 -1.47 -20.01
N SER A 260 -15.23 -2.10 -20.95
CA SER A 260 -14.67 -1.40 -22.09
C SER A 260 -15.75 -1.16 -23.11
N LEU A 261 -15.89 0.10 -23.53
CA LEU A 261 -16.86 0.50 -24.52
C LEU A 261 -16.15 0.84 -25.83
N ASP A 262 -16.72 0.40 -26.94
CA ASP A 262 -16.26 0.81 -28.27
C ASP A 262 -16.85 2.19 -28.61
N PRO A 263 -16.01 3.23 -28.83
CA PRO A 263 -16.49 4.56 -29.17
C PRO A 263 -17.35 4.62 -30.46
N SER A 264 -17.28 3.60 -31.30
CA SER A 264 -18.06 3.49 -32.54
C SER A 264 -19.46 2.88 -32.36
N GLN A 265 -19.71 2.28 -31.18
CA GLN A 265 -20.97 1.63 -30.86
C GLN A 265 -21.76 2.48 -29.84
N SER A 266 -23.02 2.75 -30.12
CA SER A 266 -23.92 3.45 -29.19
C SER A 266 -24.39 2.47 -28.11
N GLU A 267 -23.53 2.11 -27.17
CA GLU A 267 -23.94 1.36 -25.99
C GLU A 267 -24.43 2.32 -24.90
N GLU A 268 -25.59 2.03 -24.33
CA GLU A 268 -26.16 2.84 -23.26
C GLU A 268 -25.37 2.62 -21.96
N VAL A 269 -24.78 3.69 -21.42
CA VAL A 269 -24.21 3.69 -20.09
C VAL A 269 -25.35 3.79 -19.08
N HIS A 270 -25.68 2.68 -18.44
CA HIS A 270 -26.74 2.69 -17.44
C HIS A 270 -26.23 3.26 -16.11
N ALA A 271 -26.81 4.39 -15.68
CA ALA A 271 -26.65 4.88 -14.33
C ALA A 271 -27.32 3.91 -13.35
N ASP A 272 -26.51 3.15 -12.61
CA ASP A 272 -27.03 2.34 -11.52
C ASP A 272 -27.24 3.20 -10.28
N GLN A 273 -28.49 3.42 -9.87
CA GLN A 273 -28.84 4.20 -8.67
C GLN A 273 -28.23 3.61 -7.38
N ASN A 274 -27.64 2.44 -7.45
CA ASN A 274 -27.08 1.70 -6.32
C ASN A 274 -25.55 1.65 -6.28
N ARG A 275 -24.84 2.19 -7.28
CA ARG A 275 -23.40 2.05 -7.45
C ARG A 275 -22.76 3.40 -7.84
N ASN A 276 -21.50 3.61 -7.45
CA ASN A 276 -20.71 4.74 -7.95
C ASN A 276 -20.24 4.39 -9.36
N VAL A 277 -20.71 5.14 -10.34
CA VAL A 277 -20.39 4.92 -11.74
C VAL A 277 -19.41 5.99 -12.22
N VAL A 278 -18.35 5.57 -12.88
CA VAL A 278 -17.40 6.47 -13.54
C VAL A 278 -17.37 6.13 -15.03
N ALA A 279 -17.63 7.12 -15.87
CA ALA A 279 -17.42 7.03 -17.31
C ALA A 279 -16.09 7.72 -17.67
N CYS A 280 -15.19 6.99 -18.27
CA CYS A 280 -13.90 7.49 -18.75
C CYS A 280 -14.01 7.78 -20.26
N VAL A 281 -13.67 8.98 -20.65
CA VAL A 281 -13.75 9.44 -22.05
C VAL A 281 -12.45 10.06 -22.49
N SER A 282 -12.06 9.89 -23.75
CA SER A 282 -10.94 10.61 -24.33
C SER A 282 -11.27 12.09 -24.54
N ALA A 283 -10.21 12.90 -24.75
CA ALA A 283 -10.37 14.36 -24.96
C ALA A 283 -11.23 14.74 -26.19
N MET A 284 -11.46 13.80 -27.09
CA MET A 284 -12.31 13.96 -28.28
C MET A 284 -13.48 12.99 -28.19
N LEU A 285 -14.59 13.43 -27.58
CA LEU A 285 -15.83 12.66 -27.55
C LEU A 285 -16.50 12.69 -28.93
N PRO A 286 -16.88 11.53 -29.50
CA PRO A 286 -17.86 11.50 -30.57
C PRO A 286 -19.20 12.16 -30.11
N GLU A 287 -19.86 12.88 -31.01
CA GLU A 287 -21.15 13.56 -30.67
C GLU A 287 -22.21 12.62 -30.08
N ALA A 288 -22.16 11.33 -30.41
CA ALA A 288 -23.08 10.33 -29.87
C ALA A 288 -22.88 10.15 -28.32
N TRP A 289 -21.64 10.22 -27.84
CA TRP A 289 -21.35 10.13 -26.41
C TRP A 289 -21.67 11.40 -25.65
N GLN A 290 -21.58 12.57 -26.33
CA GLN A 290 -22.00 13.83 -25.76
C GLN A 290 -23.49 13.77 -25.37
N ARG A 291 -24.34 13.16 -26.19
CA ARG A 291 -25.77 12.99 -25.88
C ARG A 291 -26.03 12.05 -24.71
N VAL A 292 -25.32 10.93 -24.63
CA VAL A 292 -25.45 10.00 -23.50
C VAL A 292 -24.99 10.66 -22.18
N ILE A 293 -23.95 11.50 -22.24
CA ILE A 293 -23.50 12.28 -21.10
C ILE A 293 -24.47 13.36 -20.73
N ASP A 294 -25.02 14.08 -21.69
CA ASP A 294 -25.98 15.16 -21.48
C ASP A 294 -27.34 14.64 -20.95
N ASP A 295 -27.81 13.50 -21.45
CA ASP A 295 -29.01 12.83 -20.92
C ASP A 295 -28.77 12.28 -19.50
N SER A 296 -27.56 11.83 -19.19
CA SER A 296 -27.21 11.37 -17.86
C SER A 296 -26.89 12.52 -16.89
N ALA A 297 -26.46 13.69 -17.38
CA ALA A 297 -26.32 14.92 -16.59
C ALA A 297 -27.65 15.39 -16.03
N LEU A 298 -28.74 15.20 -16.77
CA LEU A 298 -30.11 15.42 -16.31
C LEU A 298 -30.53 14.48 -15.15
N GLN A 299 -29.80 13.38 -14.93
CA GLN A 299 -30.03 12.40 -13.87
C GLN A 299 -29.01 12.45 -12.72
N GLY A 300 -28.17 13.47 -12.62
CA GLY A 300 -27.24 13.67 -11.49
C GLY A 300 -25.75 13.42 -11.76
N TYR A 301 -25.32 13.33 -13.01
CA TYR A 301 -23.90 13.28 -13.35
C TYR A 301 -23.19 14.62 -13.11
N ARG A 302 -22.02 14.59 -12.53
CA ARG A 302 -21.15 15.75 -12.42
C ARG A 302 -19.96 15.61 -13.37
N HIS A 303 -19.80 16.56 -14.29
CA HIS A 303 -18.57 16.68 -15.05
C HIS A 303 -17.43 17.11 -14.11
N LEU A 304 -16.34 16.37 -14.13
CA LEU A 304 -15.09 16.77 -13.51
C LEU A 304 -14.10 17.10 -14.63
N PRO A 305 -13.56 18.33 -14.63
CA PRO A 305 -12.53 18.73 -15.59
C PRO A 305 -11.23 17.95 -15.36
#